data_ed5f718aa44ffd6878a4d2eccb259e84
#
_entry.id   ed5f718aa44ffd6878a4d2eccb259e84
#
_cell.length_a   1.000
_cell.length_b   1.000
_cell.length_c   1.000
_cell.angle_alpha   90.00
_cell.angle_beta   90.00
_cell.angle_gamma   90.00
#
_symmetry.space_group_name_H-M   'P 1'
#
loop_
_entity.id
_entity.type
_entity.pdbx_description
1 polymer ?
#
loop_
_entity_poly.entity_id
_entity_poly.type
_entity_poly.pdbx_seq_one_letter_code
_entity_poly.pdbx_strand_id
1 'polypeptide(L)'
;TIQNWIAESRAEINAARLLVKETAKKIDTLGASNARAEISIIKFYCANVLQKVVDYAIQVHGALGVTDDIILSSFYRHERAARIYDGADEVHKTRLAKLILKSFNK
;
A
#
# COMPACT_ATOMS: atom_id res chain seq x y z
N THR A 1 -2.45 -20.77 11.60
CA THR A 1 -2.55 -19.30 11.70
C THR A 1 -1.38 -18.62 10.98
N ILE A 2 -0.13 -18.94 11.34
CA ILE A 2 1.05 -18.37 10.70
C ILE A 2 1.10 -18.72 9.22
N GLN A 3 0.76 -19.94 8.85
CA GLN A 3 0.72 -20.35 7.43
C GLN A 3 -0.30 -19.50 6.65
N ASN A 4 -1.44 -19.21 7.24
CA ASN A 4 -2.45 -18.33 6.62
C ASN A 4 -1.91 -16.92 6.43
N TRP A 5 -1.20 -16.37 7.41
CA TRP A 5 -0.59 -15.05 7.29
C TRP A 5 0.46 -14.99 6.18
N ILE A 6 1.28 -16.04 6.04
CA ILE A 6 2.26 -16.15 4.95
C ILE A 6 1.57 -16.17 3.60
N ALA A 7 0.54 -17.00 3.46
CA ALA A 7 -0.22 -17.10 2.21
C ALA A 7 -0.92 -15.80 1.83
N GLU A 8 -1.61 -15.18 2.79
CA GLU A 8 -2.28 -13.89 2.60
C GLU A 8 -1.29 -12.79 2.25
N SER A 9 -0.16 -12.73 2.96
CA SER A 9 0.88 -11.75 2.70
C SER A 9 1.45 -11.89 1.29
N ARG A 10 1.71 -13.11 0.86
CA ARG A 10 2.20 -13.37 -0.52
C ARG A 10 1.19 -12.91 -1.56
N ALA A 11 -0.08 -13.22 -1.36
CA ALA A 11 -1.14 -12.83 -2.27
C ALA A 11 -1.24 -11.29 -2.37
N GLU A 12 -1.24 -10.60 -1.23
CA GLU A 12 -1.34 -9.15 -1.21
C GLU A 12 -0.10 -8.45 -1.76
N ILE A 13 1.09 -8.96 -1.47
CA ILE A 13 2.33 -8.44 -2.05
C ILE A 13 2.33 -8.60 -3.57
N ASN A 14 1.92 -9.76 -4.07
CA ASN A 14 1.82 -9.97 -5.51
C ASN A 14 0.82 -9.02 -6.16
N ALA A 15 -0.34 -8.82 -5.54
CA ALA A 15 -1.35 -7.90 -6.03
C ALA A 15 -0.82 -6.45 -6.05
N ALA A 16 -0.18 -6.02 -4.97
CA ALA A 16 0.42 -4.68 -4.89
C ALA A 16 1.50 -4.49 -5.96
N ARG A 17 2.35 -5.48 -6.16
CA ARG A 17 3.42 -5.44 -7.17
C ARG A 17 2.85 -5.33 -8.58
N LEU A 18 1.79 -6.08 -8.89
CA LEU A 18 1.12 -6.01 -10.19
C LEU A 18 0.49 -4.64 -10.42
N LEU A 19 -0.14 -4.07 -9.39
CA LEU A 19 -0.71 -2.72 -9.48
C LEU A 19 0.37 -1.68 -9.74
N VAL A 20 1.50 -1.76 -9.06
CA VAL A 20 2.62 -0.83 -9.27
C VAL A 20 3.17 -0.94 -10.68
N LYS A 21 3.38 -2.17 -11.18
CA LYS A 21 3.88 -2.40 -12.54
C LYS A 21 2.92 -1.85 -13.59
N GLU A 22 1.62 -2.10 -13.43
CA GLU A 22 0.61 -1.61 -14.36
C GLU A 22 0.52 -0.08 -14.35
N THR A 23 0.63 0.51 -13.15
CA THR A 23 0.64 1.97 -13.00
C THR A 23 1.87 2.58 -13.69
N ALA A 24 3.04 2.00 -13.47
CA ALA A 24 4.27 2.48 -14.10
C ALA A 24 4.17 2.41 -15.64
N LYS A 25 3.64 1.32 -16.17
CA LYS A 25 3.43 1.14 -17.60
C LYS A 25 2.47 2.20 -18.15
N LYS A 26 1.40 2.48 -17.43
CA LYS A 26 0.43 3.50 -17.84
C LYS A 26 1.04 4.90 -17.84
N ILE A 27 1.87 5.22 -16.85
CA ILE A 27 2.61 6.48 -16.79
C ILE A 27 3.53 6.60 -18.01
N ASP A 28 4.26 5.53 -18.33
CA ASP A 28 5.21 5.53 -19.45
C ASP A 28 4.52 5.72 -20.81
N THR A 29 3.31 5.18 -20.96
CA THR A 29 2.59 5.23 -22.27
C THR A 29 1.67 6.44 -22.40
N LEU A 30 1.02 6.87 -21.31
CA LEU A 30 -0.04 7.90 -21.36
C LEU A 30 0.30 9.15 -20.53
N GLY A 31 1.39 9.14 -19.79
CA GLY A 31 1.78 10.23 -18.89
C GLY A 31 1.09 10.16 -17.54
N ALA A 32 1.69 10.80 -16.54
CA ALA A 32 1.21 10.80 -15.15
C ALA A 32 -0.19 11.41 -15.01
N SER A 33 -0.51 12.43 -15.80
CA SER A 33 -1.81 13.09 -15.72
C SER A 33 -2.98 12.16 -16.10
N ASN A 34 -2.71 11.14 -16.92
CA ASN A 34 -3.71 10.15 -17.34
C ASN A 34 -3.69 8.88 -16.48
N ALA A 35 -2.84 8.84 -15.45
CA ALA A 35 -2.72 7.73 -14.52
C ALA A 35 -3.05 8.14 -13.09
N ARG A 36 -3.77 9.23 -12.88
CA ARG A 36 -4.07 9.77 -11.54
C ARG A 36 -4.81 8.79 -10.64
N ALA A 37 -5.78 8.06 -11.21
CA ALA A 37 -6.54 7.07 -10.45
C ALA A 37 -5.62 5.96 -9.94
N GLU A 38 -4.78 5.43 -10.81
CA GLU A 38 -3.85 4.34 -10.49
C GLU A 38 -2.80 4.79 -9.47
N ILE A 39 -2.26 6.00 -9.63
CA ILE A 39 -1.30 6.59 -8.68
C ILE A 39 -1.93 6.70 -7.30
N SER A 40 -3.15 7.17 -7.20
CA SER A 40 -3.86 7.25 -5.92
C SER A 40 -4.10 5.88 -5.31
N ILE A 41 -4.47 4.88 -6.12
CA ILE A 41 -4.70 3.51 -5.66
C ILE A 41 -3.43 2.94 -5.05
N ILE A 42 -2.29 2.97 -5.76
CA ILE A 42 -1.07 2.36 -5.25
C ILE A 42 -0.56 3.07 -3.99
N LYS A 43 -0.79 4.37 -3.87
CA LYS A 43 -0.35 5.13 -2.70
C LYS A 43 -1.02 4.62 -1.42
N PHE A 44 -2.33 4.44 -1.41
CA PHE A 44 -2.98 3.95 -0.20
C PHE A 44 -2.98 2.42 -0.09
N TYR A 45 -3.08 1.70 -1.20
CA TYR A 45 -3.13 0.23 -1.19
C TYR A 45 -1.79 -0.37 -0.74
N CYS A 46 -0.68 0.06 -1.37
CA CYS A 46 0.64 -0.49 -1.05
C CYS A 46 1.07 -0.17 0.38
N ALA A 47 0.78 1.04 0.86
CA ALA A 47 1.08 1.43 2.24
C ALA A 47 0.34 0.54 3.25
N ASN A 48 -0.92 0.23 2.98
CA ASN A 48 -1.72 -0.64 3.85
C ASN A 48 -1.26 -2.10 3.80
N VAL A 49 -0.88 -2.61 2.62
CA VAL A 49 -0.30 -3.96 2.49
C VAL A 49 0.98 -4.07 3.29
N LEU A 50 1.89 -3.10 3.15
CA LEU A 50 3.15 -3.08 3.86
C LEU A 50 2.92 -3.11 5.38
N GLN A 51 2.05 -2.25 5.88
CA GLN A 51 1.74 -2.19 7.31
C GLN A 51 1.19 -3.53 7.82
N LYS A 52 0.29 -4.15 7.08
CA LYS A 52 -0.32 -5.43 7.45
C LYS A 52 0.70 -6.56 7.50
N VAL A 53 1.58 -6.64 6.51
CA VAL A 53 2.63 -7.67 6.44
C VAL A 53 3.63 -7.47 7.59
N VAL A 54 4.05 -6.25 7.85
CA VAL A 54 4.97 -5.95 8.96
C VAL A 54 4.31 -6.26 10.30
N ASP A 55 3.02 -5.95 10.46
CA ASP A 55 2.29 -6.27 11.69
C ASP A 55 2.25 -7.78 11.95
N TYR A 56 1.95 -8.59 10.94
CA TYR A 56 2.02 -10.05 11.05
C TYR A 56 3.43 -10.53 11.44
N ALA A 57 4.46 -9.95 10.83
CA ALA A 57 5.84 -10.32 11.12
C ALA A 57 6.21 -10.01 12.58
N ILE A 58 5.79 -8.86 13.09
CA ILE A 58 5.99 -8.50 14.50
C ILE A 58 5.30 -9.52 15.40
N GLN A 59 4.06 -9.88 15.10
CA GLN A 59 3.30 -10.84 15.90
C GLN A 59 4.01 -12.19 15.96
N VAL A 60 4.53 -12.67 14.84
CA VAL A 60 5.27 -13.95 14.76
C VAL A 60 6.53 -13.94 15.60
N HIS A 61 7.23 -12.80 15.66
CA HIS A 61 8.45 -12.67 16.47
C HIS A 61 8.17 -12.42 17.96
N GLY A 62 6.93 -12.17 18.33
CA GLY A 62 6.55 -11.93 19.71
C GLY A 62 7.23 -10.67 20.27
N ALA A 63 7.65 -10.72 21.53
CA ALA A 63 8.25 -9.56 22.19
C ALA A 63 9.48 -9.03 21.46
N LEU A 64 10.28 -9.88 20.84
CA LEU A 64 11.43 -9.47 20.02
C LEU A 64 11.01 -8.52 18.88
N GLY A 65 9.82 -8.74 18.31
CA GLY A 65 9.32 -7.95 17.20
C GLY A 65 9.09 -6.48 17.52
N VAL A 66 8.85 -6.14 18.80
CA VAL A 66 8.63 -4.76 19.22
C VAL A 66 9.90 -4.09 19.74
N THR A 67 11.01 -4.81 19.77
CA THR A 67 12.32 -4.26 20.20
C THR A 67 13.08 -3.67 19.02
N ASP A 68 14.11 -2.88 19.32
CA ASP A 68 15.03 -2.37 18.30
C ASP A 68 16.15 -3.35 17.95
N ASP A 69 16.14 -4.56 18.50
CA ASP A 69 17.13 -5.60 18.21
C ASP A 69 16.98 -6.17 16.79
N ILE A 70 15.77 -6.07 16.22
CA ILE A 70 15.51 -6.42 14.83
C ILE A 70 14.79 -5.25 14.12
N ILE A 71 14.77 -5.26 12.80
CA ILE A 71 14.34 -4.11 11.99
C ILE A 71 12.82 -3.89 11.94
N LEU A 72 12.02 -4.86 12.35
CA LEU A 72 10.55 -4.82 12.14
C LEU A 72 9.88 -3.64 12.84
N SER A 73 10.27 -3.34 14.06
CA SER A 73 9.73 -2.21 14.81
C SER A 73 10.03 -0.88 14.11
N SER A 74 11.24 -0.74 13.56
CA SER A 74 11.63 0.43 12.78
C SER A 74 10.79 0.54 11.50
N PHE A 75 10.59 -0.54 10.77
CA PHE A 75 9.72 -0.57 9.59
C PHE A 75 8.29 -0.15 9.96
N TYR A 76 7.77 -0.68 11.05
CA TYR A 76 6.41 -0.33 11.46
C TYR A 76 6.27 1.18 11.72
N ARG A 77 7.19 1.76 12.48
CA ARG A 77 7.15 3.19 12.81
C ARG A 77 7.29 4.07 11.58
N HIS A 78 8.31 3.81 10.74
CA HIS A 78 8.63 4.65 9.59
C HIS A 78 7.61 4.48 8.47
N GLU A 79 7.22 3.24 8.16
CA GLU A 79 6.33 2.96 7.05
C GLU A 79 4.84 3.19 7.39
N ARG A 80 4.49 3.23 8.68
CA ARG A 80 3.15 3.64 9.08
C ARG A 80 2.87 5.08 8.62
N ALA A 81 3.87 5.91 8.60
CA ALA A 81 3.76 7.29 8.12
C ALA A 81 3.42 7.37 6.62
N ALA A 82 3.68 6.32 5.83
CA ALA A 82 3.34 6.29 4.41
C ALA A 82 1.84 6.45 4.15
N ARG A 83 0.99 6.19 5.13
CA ARG A 83 -0.45 6.41 5.05
C ARG A 83 -0.84 7.87 5.30
N ILE A 84 0.12 8.70 5.67
CA ILE A 84 -0.10 10.10 6.09
C ILE A 84 0.64 11.08 5.18
N TYR A 85 1.93 10.84 4.90
CA TYR A 85 2.75 11.79 4.12
C TYR A 85 2.38 11.78 2.64
N ASP A 86 2.71 12.87 1.95
CA ASP A 86 2.45 13.06 0.51
C ASP A 86 0.98 12.80 0.14
N GLY A 87 0.09 13.23 1.00
CA GLY A 87 -1.34 12.96 0.91
C GLY A 87 -1.73 11.74 1.75
N ALA A 88 -2.57 11.96 2.74
CA ALA A 88 -3.11 10.87 3.56
C ALA A 88 -3.98 9.93 2.71
N ASP A 89 -4.19 8.69 3.20
CA ASP A 89 -5.05 7.70 2.54
C ASP A 89 -6.40 8.32 2.15
N GLU A 90 -7.00 9.09 3.03
CA GLU A 90 -8.32 9.71 2.82
C GLU A 90 -8.29 10.70 1.66
N VAL A 91 -7.21 11.44 1.47
CA VAL A 91 -7.04 12.37 0.35
C VAL A 91 -7.00 11.60 -0.97
N HIS A 92 -6.23 10.53 -1.04
CA HIS A 92 -6.12 9.70 -2.25
C HIS A 92 -7.42 8.97 -2.56
N LYS A 93 -8.10 8.46 -1.53
CA LYS A 93 -9.40 7.80 -1.69
C LYS A 93 -10.46 8.77 -2.19
N THR A 94 -10.49 9.98 -1.65
CA THR A 94 -11.43 11.02 -2.10
C THR A 94 -11.16 11.41 -3.54
N ARG A 95 -9.89 11.58 -3.92
CA ARG A 95 -9.51 11.88 -5.32
C ARG A 95 -9.95 10.77 -6.26
N LEU A 96 -9.67 9.52 -5.90
CA LEU A 96 -10.09 8.37 -6.69
C LEU A 96 -11.61 8.33 -6.86
N ALA A 97 -12.35 8.48 -5.77
CA ALA A 97 -13.81 8.46 -5.80
C ALA A 97 -14.36 9.56 -6.72
N LYS A 98 -13.80 10.77 -6.66
CA LYS A 98 -14.20 11.86 -7.54
C LYS A 98 -13.94 11.56 -9.01
N LEU A 99 -12.80 10.96 -9.32
CA LEU A 99 -12.48 10.56 -10.69
C LEU A 99 -13.44 9.50 -11.22
N ILE A 100 -13.78 8.51 -10.39
CA ILE A 100 -14.73 7.45 -10.75
C ILE A 100 -16.12 8.06 -10.99
N LEU A 101 -16.60 8.87 -10.07
CA LEU A 101 -17.93 9.47 -10.17
C LEU A 101 -18.05 10.39 -11.38
N LYS A 102 -16.99 11.14 -11.68
CA LYS A 102 -16.94 12.01 -12.86
C LYS A 102 -17.09 11.22 -14.15
N SER A 103 -16.57 9.99 -14.20
CA SER A 103 -16.65 9.15 -15.41
C SER A 103 -18.10 8.74 -15.76
N PHE A 104 -19.03 8.82 -14.80
CA PHE A 104 -20.45 8.51 -15.02
C PHE A 104 -21.29 9.74 -15.37
N ASN A 105 -20.73 10.94 -15.30
CA ASN A 105 -21.42 12.20 -15.60
C ASN A 105 -21.11 12.67 -17.03
N LYS A 106 -21.50 11.90 -18.00
CA LYS A 106 -21.29 12.27 -19.42
C LYS A 106 -22.51 12.89 -20.04
#